data_57cafacb7787a6a9064cd6de27e63eff
#
_entry.id   57cafacb7787a6a9064cd6de27e63eff
#
_cell.length_a   1.000
_cell.length_b   1.000
_cell.length_c   1.000
_cell.angle_alpha   90.00
_cell.angle_beta   90.00
_cell.angle_gamma   90.00
#
_symmetry.space_group_name_H-M   'P 1'
#
loop_
_entity.id
_entity.type
_entity.pdbx_description
1 polymer ?
#
loop_
_entity_poly.entity_id
_entity_poly.type
_entity_poly.pdbx_seq_one_letter_code
_entity_poly.pdbx_strand_id
1 'polypeptide(L)'
;MTRSIKRSTLLLGIYLFLASCSNDSDDAASKRNPDVGKGRAVYLANCVACHNNDPSRDGPLGPAIKGSSRELLQARVLSTSYPPNYKPKRPTKVMPQFPFLKDEIPYLAAYLAQ
;
A
#
# COMPACT_ATOMS: atom_id res chain seq x y z
N MET A 1 13.08 11.84 -68.42
CA MET A 1 12.57 12.88 -67.53
C MET A 1 12.14 12.25 -66.22
N THR A 2 12.98 12.39 -65.22
CA THR A 2 12.94 11.77 -63.91
C THR A 2 12.02 12.55 -62.97
N ARG A 3 10.98 11.96 -62.45
CA ARG A 3 10.26 12.50 -61.31
C ARG A 3 10.58 11.70 -60.04
N SER A 4 11.51 12.22 -59.31
CA SER A 4 11.83 11.83 -57.93
C SER A 4 10.67 12.19 -57.00
N ILE A 5 9.97 11.20 -56.50
CA ILE A 5 8.96 11.40 -55.47
C ILE A 5 9.64 11.21 -54.11
N LYS A 6 9.83 12.32 -53.42
CA LYS A 6 10.31 12.36 -52.03
C LYS A 6 9.28 11.70 -51.11
N ARG A 7 9.55 10.47 -50.70
CA ARG A 7 8.88 9.76 -49.60
C ARG A 7 9.68 10.00 -48.32
N SER A 8 9.54 11.15 -47.74
CA SER A 8 10.20 11.45 -46.47
C SER A 8 9.37 12.48 -45.74
N THR A 9 8.32 12.06 -45.03
CA THR A 9 7.67 12.81 -43.93
C THR A 9 6.42 12.08 -43.48
N LEU A 10 6.51 10.84 -42.97
CA LEU A 10 5.36 10.22 -42.30
C LEU A 10 5.79 9.18 -41.24
N LEU A 11 6.86 9.44 -40.53
CA LEU A 11 7.27 8.56 -39.39
C LEU A 11 7.63 9.37 -38.12
N LEU A 12 7.03 10.54 -37.93
CA LEU A 12 7.28 11.37 -36.77
C LEU A 12 5.99 11.67 -35.99
N GLY A 13 5.15 10.68 -35.74
CA GLY A 13 3.85 10.94 -35.12
C GLY A 13 3.35 9.90 -34.12
N ILE A 14 4.11 8.88 -33.74
CA ILE A 14 3.59 7.81 -32.85
C ILE A 14 4.52 7.58 -31.63
N TYR A 15 5.07 8.61 -31.05
CA TYR A 15 5.90 8.48 -29.83
C TYR A 15 5.47 9.44 -28.71
N LEU A 16 4.17 9.60 -28.50
CA LEU A 16 3.75 10.45 -27.40
C LEU A 16 2.40 9.97 -26.81
N PHE A 17 2.35 8.79 -26.18
CA PHE A 17 1.30 8.49 -25.20
C PHE A 17 1.65 7.22 -24.41
N LEU A 18 2.75 7.27 -23.64
CA LEU A 18 2.94 6.44 -22.48
C LEU A 18 3.19 7.38 -21.27
N ALA A 19 2.22 8.21 -20.97
CA ALA A 19 2.16 8.85 -19.67
C ALA A 19 1.72 7.79 -18.67
N SER A 20 2.68 7.09 -18.08
CA SER A 20 2.49 6.24 -16.91
C SER A 20 1.87 7.08 -15.81
N CYS A 21 0.61 6.82 -15.47
CA CYS A 21 0.05 7.24 -14.19
C CYS A 21 0.72 6.40 -13.10
N SER A 22 1.90 6.80 -12.69
CA SER A 22 2.51 6.33 -11.45
C SER A 22 1.81 7.08 -10.31
N ASN A 23 1.32 6.36 -9.31
CA ASN A 23 0.93 6.95 -8.03
C ASN A 23 2.20 7.38 -7.30
N ASP A 24 2.77 8.52 -7.68
CA ASP A 24 4.07 8.99 -7.22
C ASP A 24 4.14 9.35 -5.72
N SER A 25 3.01 9.45 -5.04
CA SER A 25 2.97 9.88 -3.64
C SER A 25 3.51 8.82 -2.67
N ASP A 26 3.12 7.56 -2.85
CA ASP A 26 3.54 6.46 -1.98
C ASP A 26 5.00 6.05 -2.24
N ASP A 27 5.43 6.13 -3.50
CA ASP A 27 6.80 5.82 -3.88
C ASP A 27 7.81 6.87 -3.37
N ALA A 28 7.41 8.13 -3.30
CA ALA A 28 8.25 9.21 -2.78
C ALA A 28 8.47 9.11 -1.26
N ALA A 29 7.44 8.72 -0.48
CA ALA A 29 7.55 8.49 0.96
C ALA A 29 8.42 7.25 1.25
N SER A 30 8.26 6.18 0.48
CA SER A 30 9.05 4.95 0.58
C SER A 30 10.54 5.17 0.30
N LYS A 31 10.89 6.02 -0.65
CA LYS A 31 12.29 6.35 -0.98
C LYS A 31 12.96 7.22 0.10
N ARG A 32 12.18 8.03 0.83
CA ARG A 32 12.69 8.92 1.89
C ARG A 32 12.88 8.22 3.22
N ASN A 33 12.10 7.17 3.50
CA ASN A 33 12.17 6.41 4.74
C ASN A 33 12.08 4.90 4.44
N PRO A 34 13.19 4.16 4.54
CA PRO A 34 13.21 2.72 4.26
C PRO A 34 12.27 1.91 5.17
N ASP A 35 11.98 2.38 6.37
CA ASP A 35 11.06 1.71 7.29
C ASP A 35 9.61 1.78 6.78
N VAL A 36 9.22 2.90 6.20
CA VAL A 36 7.91 3.06 5.52
C VAL A 36 7.82 2.14 4.32
N GLY A 37 8.88 2.02 3.53
CA GLY A 37 8.94 1.11 2.38
C GLY A 37 8.78 -0.35 2.76
N LYS A 38 9.46 -0.79 3.80
CA LYS A 38 9.30 -2.14 4.37
C LYS A 38 7.87 -2.36 4.88
N GLY A 39 7.33 -1.43 5.66
CA GLY A 39 5.98 -1.49 6.17
C GLY A 39 4.92 -1.59 5.07
N ARG A 40 5.10 -0.84 3.97
CA ARG A 40 4.25 -0.94 2.79
C ARG A 40 4.31 -2.34 2.16
N ALA A 41 5.49 -2.92 2.00
CA ALA A 41 5.65 -4.27 1.45
C ALA A 41 4.95 -5.33 2.34
N VAL A 42 5.12 -5.25 3.65
CA VAL A 42 4.44 -6.12 4.62
C VAL A 42 2.92 -5.98 4.52
N TYR A 43 2.42 -4.75 4.44
CA TYR A 43 0.99 -4.45 4.29
C TYR A 43 0.40 -5.06 3.03
N LEU A 44 1.03 -4.82 1.88
CA LEU A 44 0.57 -5.33 0.59
C LEU A 44 0.59 -6.86 0.52
N ALA A 45 1.56 -7.51 1.18
CA ALA A 45 1.67 -8.96 1.18
C ALA A 45 0.66 -9.66 2.09
N ASN A 46 0.23 -9.03 3.21
CA ASN A 46 -0.49 -9.74 4.26
C ASN A 46 -1.86 -9.13 4.61
N CYS A 47 -2.13 -7.88 4.29
CA CYS A 47 -3.27 -7.15 4.85
C CYS A 47 -4.36 -6.80 3.82
N VAL A 48 -3.99 -6.57 2.55
CA VAL A 48 -4.89 -6.03 1.53
C VAL A 48 -6.04 -6.96 1.14
N ALA A 49 -5.92 -8.26 1.37
CA ALA A 49 -6.99 -9.21 1.08
C ALA A 49 -8.25 -8.93 1.93
N CYS A 50 -8.08 -8.41 3.14
CA CYS A 50 -9.17 -8.09 4.06
C CYS A 50 -9.35 -6.57 4.23
N HIS A 51 -8.24 -5.83 4.26
CA HIS A 51 -8.21 -4.38 4.29
C HIS A 51 -8.05 -3.82 2.87
N ASN A 52 -8.31 -2.55 2.65
CA ASN A 52 -8.14 -1.92 1.33
C ASN A 52 -6.65 -1.75 0.97
N ASN A 53 -6.31 -1.66 -0.32
CA ASN A 53 -4.97 -1.25 -0.76
C ASN A 53 -4.56 0.11 -0.19
N ASP A 54 -5.53 1.02 -0.05
CA ASP A 54 -5.39 2.27 0.68
C ASP A 54 -5.82 2.04 2.14
N PRO A 55 -4.90 2.10 3.12
CA PRO A 55 -5.21 1.84 4.52
C PRO A 55 -6.15 2.86 5.16
N SER A 56 -6.40 4.00 4.51
CA SER A 56 -7.37 5.00 4.96
C SER A 56 -8.82 4.64 4.63
N ARG A 57 -9.03 3.58 3.84
CA ARG A 57 -10.36 3.13 3.37
C ARG A 57 -10.72 1.77 3.95
N ASP A 58 -12.01 1.56 4.15
CA ASP A 58 -12.53 0.25 4.52
C ASP A 58 -12.30 -0.78 3.41
N GLY A 59 -11.89 -1.97 3.79
CA GLY A 59 -11.81 -3.13 2.92
C GLY A 59 -13.06 -4.01 2.99
N PRO A 60 -13.08 -5.10 2.22
CA PRO A 60 -14.24 -6.00 2.17
C PRO A 60 -14.54 -6.68 3.52
N LEU A 61 -13.52 -7.01 4.30
CA LEU A 61 -13.66 -7.69 5.59
C LEU A 61 -13.18 -6.86 6.78
N GLY A 62 -12.16 -6.03 6.59
CA GLY A 62 -11.52 -5.22 7.62
C GLY A 62 -11.81 -3.72 7.49
N PRO A 63 -11.78 -2.96 8.59
CA PRO A 63 -11.94 -1.51 8.57
C PRO A 63 -10.68 -0.81 8.03
N ALA A 64 -10.79 0.51 7.78
CA ALA A 64 -9.65 1.39 7.60
C ALA A 64 -8.71 1.33 8.82
N ILE A 65 -7.41 1.18 8.58
CA ILE A 65 -6.40 0.99 9.64
C ILE A 65 -5.27 2.01 9.61
N LYS A 66 -5.34 3.01 8.74
CA LYS A 66 -4.42 4.16 8.78
C LYS A 66 -4.44 4.78 10.17
N GLY A 67 -3.27 5.16 10.68
CA GLY A 67 -3.11 5.72 12.02
C GLY A 67 -3.15 4.69 13.16
N SER A 68 -3.16 3.38 12.87
CA SER A 68 -3.10 2.34 13.90
C SER A 68 -1.81 2.45 14.72
N SER A 69 -1.93 2.48 16.04
CA SER A 69 -0.78 2.53 16.93
C SER A 69 -0.02 1.21 16.92
N ARG A 70 1.25 1.26 17.31
CA ARG A 70 2.09 0.07 17.44
C ARG A 70 1.50 -0.96 18.41
N GLU A 71 0.93 -0.50 19.53
CA GLU A 71 0.29 -1.36 20.53
C GLU A 71 -0.93 -2.07 19.95
N LEU A 72 -1.74 -1.35 19.17
CA LEU A 72 -2.89 -1.93 18.48
C LEU A 72 -2.45 -3.00 17.48
N LEU A 73 -1.41 -2.71 16.69
CA LEU A 73 -0.86 -3.67 15.74
C LEU A 73 -0.31 -4.91 16.43
N GLN A 74 0.45 -4.75 17.52
CA GLN A 74 0.93 -5.88 18.32
C GLN A 74 -0.23 -6.75 18.81
N ALA A 75 -1.23 -6.15 19.44
CA ALA A 75 -2.37 -6.88 19.98
C ALA A 75 -3.19 -7.60 18.90
N ARG A 76 -3.47 -6.91 17.77
CA ARG A 76 -4.33 -7.48 16.72
C ARG A 76 -3.62 -8.47 15.83
N VAL A 77 -2.40 -8.15 15.39
CA VAL A 77 -1.64 -8.97 14.43
C VAL A 77 -1.09 -10.23 15.10
N LEU A 78 -0.60 -10.13 16.34
CA LEU A 78 0.08 -11.25 16.99
C LEU A 78 -0.86 -12.15 17.80
N SER A 79 -1.97 -11.62 18.34
CA SER A 79 -2.82 -12.37 19.30
C SER A 79 -4.32 -12.18 19.13
N THR A 80 -4.78 -11.49 18.08
CA THR A 80 -6.21 -11.16 17.84
C THR A 80 -6.92 -10.44 19.00
N SER A 81 -6.15 -9.87 19.92
CA SER A 81 -6.63 -9.11 21.07
C SER A 81 -6.69 -7.60 20.77
N TYR A 82 -7.08 -6.82 21.74
CA TYR A 82 -7.08 -5.35 21.69
C TYR A 82 -6.36 -4.79 22.91
N PRO A 83 -5.71 -3.62 22.78
CA PRO A 83 -5.21 -2.90 23.95
C PRO A 83 -6.32 -2.59 24.95
N PRO A 84 -6.02 -2.45 26.23
CA PRO A 84 -6.98 -2.03 27.24
C PRO A 84 -7.72 -0.76 26.81
N ASN A 85 -9.03 -0.71 27.03
CA ASN A 85 -9.92 0.41 26.69
C ASN A 85 -10.04 0.76 25.20
N TYR A 86 -9.46 -0.05 24.29
CA TYR A 86 -9.64 0.15 22.85
C TYR A 86 -11.06 -0.26 22.42
N LYS A 87 -11.73 0.64 21.69
CA LYS A 87 -13.06 0.36 21.12
C LYS A 87 -12.92 -0.11 19.67
N PRO A 88 -13.21 -1.38 19.36
CA PRO A 88 -13.10 -1.91 18.00
C PRO A 88 -14.00 -1.16 17.01
N LYS A 89 -13.47 -0.87 15.83
CA LYS A 89 -14.23 -0.25 14.74
C LYS A 89 -15.30 -1.18 14.17
N ARG A 90 -15.06 -2.50 14.24
CA ARG A 90 -16.02 -3.54 13.81
C ARG A 90 -16.10 -4.65 14.87
N PRO A 91 -17.28 -5.24 15.13
CA PRO A 91 -17.45 -6.31 16.13
C PRO A 91 -16.96 -7.68 15.66
N THR A 92 -16.51 -7.81 14.41
CA THR A 92 -16.09 -9.10 13.83
C THR A 92 -14.76 -9.58 14.38
N LYS A 93 -14.61 -10.92 14.49
CA LYS A 93 -13.37 -11.58 14.97
C LYS A 93 -12.72 -12.42 13.88
N VAL A 94 -12.90 -12.04 12.60
CA VAL A 94 -12.43 -12.83 11.44
C VAL A 94 -10.96 -12.62 11.09
N MET A 95 -10.28 -11.61 11.66
CA MET A 95 -8.88 -11.36 11.39
C MET A 95 -8.02 -12.48 11.98
N PRO A 96 -7.22 -13.19 11.17
CA PRO A 96 -6.32 -14.23 11.67
C PRO A 96 -5.11 -13.63 12.40
N GLN A 97 -4.38 -14.48 13.11
CA GLN A 97 -3.09 -14.13 13.72
C GLN A 97 -1.95 -14.28 12.71
N PHE A 98 -0.97 -13.39 12.80
CA PHE A 98 0.26 -13.41 12.00
C PHE A 98 1.49 -13.32 12.94
N PRO A 99 1.75 -14.32 13.80
CA PRO A 99 2.83 -14.24 14.80
C PRO A 99 4.22 -14.10 14.17
N PHE A 100 4.39 -14.54 12.91
CA PHE A 100 5.63 -14.38 12.15
C PHE A 100 5.95 -12.92 11.77
N LEU A 101 4.97 -12.00 11.90
CA LEU A 101 5.17 -10.56 11.63
C LEU A 101 5.66 -9.77 12.87
N LYS A 102 6.07 -10.44 13.96
CA LYS A 102 6.47 -9.77 15.19
C LYS A 102 7.54 -8.70 14.97
N ASP A 103 8.57 -9.01 14.20
CA ASP A 103 9.69 -8.10 13.94
C ASP A 103 9.34 -7.04 12.88
N GLU A 104 8.24 -7.21 12.17
CA GLU A 104 7.76 -6.30 11.13
C GLU A 104 6.79 -5.22 11.68
N ILE A 105 6.31 -5.36 12.90
CA ILE A 105 5.35 -4.43 13.52
C ILE A 105 5.84 -2.97 13.50
N PRO A 106 7.13 -2.65 13.81
CA PRO A 106 7.60 -1.27 13.74
C PRO A 106 7.49 -0.65 12.35
N TYR A 107 7.81 -1.42 11.31
CA TYR A 107 7.74 -0.98 9.91
C TYR A 107 6.30 -0.78 9.47
N LEU A 108 5.42 -1.72 9.83
CA LEU A 108 4.00 -1.61 9.56
C LEU A 108 3.39 -0.36 10.23
N ALA A 109 3.76 -0.08 11.47
CA ALA A 109 3.35 1.13 12.18
C ALA A 109 3.85 2.40 11.48
N ALA A 110 5.10 2.42 11.02
CA ALA A 110 5.67 3.55 10.28
C ALA A 110 4.94 3.83 8.96
N TYR A 111 4.55 2.78 8.24
CA TYR A 111 3.75 2.91 7.02
C TYR A 111 2.34 3.43 7.29
N LEU A 112 1.65 2.88 8.28
CA LEU A 112 0.27 3.26 8.60
C LEU A 112 0.14 4.65 9.22
N ALA A 113 1.23 5.24 9.68
CA ALA A 113 1.28 6.60 10.22
C ALA A 113 1.36 7.71 9.17
N GLN A 114 1.50 7.38 7.88
CA GLN A 114 1.65 8.36 6.77
C GLN A 114 0.37 9.13 6.45
#